data_e2548cc64b4a94127fdfa95e0a1fc01d
#
_entry.id   e2548cc64b4a94127fdfa95e0a1fc01d
#
_cell.length_a   1.000
_cell.length_b   1.000
_cell.length_c   1.000
_cell.angle_alpha   90.00
_cell.angle_beta   90.00
_cell.angle_gamma   90.00
#
_symmetry.space_group_name_H-M   'P 1'
#
loop_
_entity.id
_entity.type
_entity.pdbx_description
1 polymer ?
#
loop_
_entity_poly.entity_id
_entity_poly.type
_entity_poly.pdbx_seq_one_letter_code
_entity_poly.pdbx_strand_id
1 'polypeptide(L)'
;MSAIIVKDLVKRYGRFTAVQDVSFEVAAGQVTALLGPNGAGKTTTIEILEGFLAPTAGTVQVLGANPRTGGRAWRARIGLVLQTTSLDAQLTVAEALMMFGTLYPKPRRVGEVLDLIDLTSDARTRIGALSGGQRRRVDLGLAIIGQPEMLFLDEPTTGLDPEARRRLWSVIENLIAAGTTVLLTTHYLDEAQYLAHRVIVLGDGRVLADASPDELRTMGGVPMVRYRIPPSAPALPSALTQHVANNVLTMPSDNVAVDLGMLVGWARDNDVDLTGLEVGPPSLEDAYLALTRGES
;
A
#
# COMPACT_ATOMS: atom_id res chain seq x y z
N MET A 1 10.32 -14.50 12.12
CA MET A 1 9.73 -15.66 11.41
C MET A 1 8.93 -15.12 10.23
N SER A 2 8.97 -15.82 9.08
CA SER A 2 8.23 -15.38 7.89
C SER A 2 6.78 -15.84 7.99
N ALA A 3 5.83 -14.91 7.82
CA ALA A 3 4.39 -15.22 7.74
C ALA A 3 4.00 -15.72 6.34
N ILE A 4 4.68 -15.20 5.29
CA ILE A 4 4.52 -15.65 3.91
C ILE A 4 5.89 -16.00 3.33
N ILE A 5 5.95 -17.06 2.56
CA ILE A 5 7.11 -17.45 1.76
C ILE A 5 6.62 -17.79 0.35
N VAL A 6 7.14 -17.09 -0.64
CA VAL A 6 6.87 -17.30 -2.07
C VAL A 6 8.19 -17.65 -2.74
N LYS A 7 8.23 -18.76 -3.51
CA LYS A 7 9.42 -19.20 -4.24
C LYS A 7 9.06 -19.57 -5.67
N ASP A 8 9.72 -18.92 -6.62
CA ASP A 8 9.66 -19.17 -8.06
C ASP A 8 8.21 -19.23 -8.58
N LEU A 9 7.37 -18.34 -8.07
CA LEU A 9 5.93 -18.33 -8.35
C LEU A 9 5.68 -17.97 -9.81
N VAL A 10 4.95 -18.85 -10.51
CA VAL A 10 4.49 -18.64 -11.88
C VAL A 10 2.98 -18.84 -11.97
N LYS A 11 2.30 -17.90 -12.65
CA LYS A 11 0.89 -18.07 -13.02
C LYS A 11 0.68 -17.73 -14.49
N ARG A 12 0.10 -18.68 -15.22
CA ARG A 12 -0.25 -18.54 -16.64
C ARG A 12 -1.75 -18.71 -16.86
N TYR A 13 -2.30 -17.92 -17.75
CA TYR A 13 -3.65 -18.02 -18.29
C TYR A 13 -3.56 -18.25 -19.80
N GLY A 14 -3.61 -19.50 -20.22
CA GLY A 14 -3.31 -19.86 -21.62
C GLY A 14 -1.90 -19.44 -22.03
N ARG A 15 -1.80 -18.49 -22.97
CA ARG A 15 -0.52 -17.95 -23.44
C ARG A 15 -0.03 -16.74 -22.64
N PHE A 16 -0.88 -16.13 -21.83
CA PHE A 16 -0.53 -14.96 -21.02
C PHE A 16 0.09 -15.39 -19.69
N THR A 17 1.25 -14.85 -19.36
CA THR A 17 1.91 -15.07 -18.06
C THR A 17 1.66 -13.86 -17.18
N ALA A 18 0.82 -14.01 -16.15
CA ALA A 18 0.46 -12.94 -15.22
C ALA A 18 1.47 -12.78 -14.07
N VAL A 19 2.14 -13.87 -13.68
CA VAL A 19 3.19 -13.87 -12.65
C VAL A 19 4.33 -14.72 -13.17
N GLN A 20 5.55 -14.18 -13.16
CA GLN A 20 6.72 -14.79 -13.76
C GLN A 20 7.89 -14.80 -12.79
N ASP A 21 8.17 -15.97 -12.20
CA ASP A 21 9.33 -16.21 -11.33
C ASP A 21 9.42 -15.26 -10.14
N VAL A 22 8.27 -15.02 -9.47
CA VAL A 22 8.18 -14.12 -8.32
C VAL A 22 8.58 -14.87 -7.05
N SER A 23 9.57 -14.33 -6.33
CA SER A 23 10.04 -14.85 -5.05
C SER A 23 10.16 -13.71 -4.06
N PHE A 24 9.55 -13.86 -2.87
CA PHE A 24 9.65 -12.92 -1.76
C PHE A 24 9.22 -13.55 -0.43
N GLU A 25 9.50 -12.85 0.67
CA GLU A 25 9.05 -13.23 2.01
C GLU A 25 8.38 -12.04 2.72
N VAL A 26 7.38 -12.35 3.56
CA VAL A 26 6.71 -11.37 4.44
C VAL A 26 7.03 -11.74 5.88
N ALA A 27 7.63 -10.83 6.62
CA ALA A 27 7.92 -11.01 8.04
C ALA A 27 6.64 -10.90 8.89
N ALA A 28 6.55 -11.70 9.96
CA ALA A 28 5.43 -11.64 10.89
C ALA A 28 5.41 -10.31 11.66
N GLY A 29 4.20 -9.77 11.90
CA GLY A 29 3.98 -8.53 12.65
C GLY A 29 4.37 -7.26 11.90
N GLN A 30 4.50 -7.31 10.57
CA GLN A 30 4.84 -6.17 9.72
C GLN A 30 3.81 -5.95 8.63
N VAL A 31 3.84 -4.76 8.04
CA VAL A 31 3.14 -4.45 6.79
C VAL A 31 4.09 -4.62 5.63
N THR A 32 3.69 -5.44 4.67
CA THR A 32 4.33 -5.49 3.35
C THR A 32 3.36 -4.99 2.30
N ALA A 33 3.77 -4.05 1.47
CA ALA A 33 2.99 -3.56 0.34
C ALA A 33 3.45 -4.22 -0.97
N LEU A 34 2.52 -4.74 -1.75
CA LEU A 34 2.71 -5.10 -3.16
C LEU A 34 2.33 -3.88 -4.00
N LEU A 35 3.32 -3.18 -4.51
CA LEU A 35 3.16 -1.98 -5.33
C LEU A 35 3.36 -2.32 -6.80
N GLY A 36 2.59 -1.71 -7.70
CA GLY A 36 2.76 -1.90 -9.13
C GLY A 36 1.57 -1.36 -9.94
N PRO A 37 1.71 -1.19 -11.26
CA PRO A 37 0.63 -0.74 -12.12
C PRO A 37 -0.47 -1.80 -12.24
N ASN A 38 -1.59 -1.42 -12.86
CA ASN A 38 -2.62 -2.38 -13.22
C ASN A 38 -2.06 -3.41 -14.21
N GLY A 39 -2.34 -4.69 -13.96
CA GLY A 39 -1.79 -5.78 -14.76
C GLY A 39 -0.41 -6.30 -14.33
N ALA A 40 0.25 -5.71 -13.34
CA ALA A 40 1.54 -6.16 -12.82
C ALA A 40 1.53 -7.54 -12.12
N GLY A 41 0.36 -8.15 -11.94
CA GLY A 41 0.24 -9.45 -11.28
C GLY A 41 -0.11 -9.39 -9.80
N LYS A 42 -0.36 -8.20 -9.20
CA LYS A 42 -0.68 -8.02 -7.77
C LYS A 42 -1.87 -8.86 -7.32
N THR A 43 -3.04 -8.67 -7.94
CA THR A 43 -4.28 -9.39 -7.61
C THR A 43 -4.10 -10.90 -7.82
N THR A 44 -3.48 -11.32 -8.91
CA THR A 44 -3.18 -12.74 -9.15
C THR A 44 -2.29 -13.33 -8.07
N THR A 45 -1.28 -12.60 -7.61
CA THR A 45 -0.38 -13.04 -6.54
C THR A 45 -1.15 -13.15 -5.22
N ILE A 46 -1.95 -12.15 -4.86
CA ILE A 46 -2.74 -12.18 -3.63
C ILE A 46 -3.77 -13.33 -3.63
N GLU A 47 -4.50 -13.53 -4.72
CA GLU A 47 -5.48 -14.62 -4.84
C GLU A 47 -4.83 -16.02 -4.71
N ILE A 48 -3.57 -16.18 -5.12
CA ILE A 48 -2.81 -17.42 -4.90
C ILE A 48 -2.48 -17.57 -3.40
N LEU A 49 -2.05 -16.48 -2.73
CA LEU A 49 -1.73 -16.47 -1.31
C LEU A 49 -2.96 -16.67 -0.42
N GLU A 50 -4.12 -16.22 -0.84
CA GLU A 50 -5.42 -16.44 -0.20
C GLU A 50 -5.96 -17.86 -0.43
N GLY A 51 -5.39 -18.59 -1.41
CA GLY A 51 -5.79 -19.96 -1.76
C GLY A 51 -6.95 -20.04 -2.75
N PHE A 52 -7.39 -18.93 -3.36
CA PHE A 52 -8.42 -18.93 -4.40
C PHE A 52 -7.89 -19.49 -5.71
N LEU A 53 -6.65 -19.15 -6.06
CA LEU A 53 -5.99 -19.62 -7.28
C LEU A 53 -4.89 -20.64 -7.01
N ALA A 54 -4.71 -21.58 -7.94
CA ALA A 54 -3.55 -22.45 -7.96
C ALA A 54 -2.41 -21.78 -8.75
N PRO A 55 -1.16 -21.81 -8.29
CA PRO A 55 -0.02 -21.46 -9.11
C PRO A 55 0.14 -22.44 -10.27
N THR A 56 0.78 -21.99 -11.38
CA THR A 56 1.18 -22.87 -12.47
C THR A 56 2.48 -23.59 -12.13
N ALA A 57 3.40 -22.90 -11.45
CA ALA A 57 4.65 -23.43 -10.92
C ALA A 57 5.08 -22.64 -9.70
N GLY A 58 6.12 -23.11 -9.00
CA GLY A 58 6.59 -22.50 -7.76
C GLY A 58 5.85 -22.99 -6.54
N THR A 59 6.20 -22.42 -5.38
CA THR A 59 5.61 -22.80 -4.10
C THR A 59 5.23 -21.57 -3.28
N VAL A 60 4.13 -21.68 -2.54
CA VAL A 60 3.68 -20.64 -1.61
C VAL A 60 3.35 -21.26 -0.25
N GLN A 61 3.73 -20.57 0.81
CA GLN A 61 3.35 -20.88 2.17
C GLN A 61 2.83 -19.61 2.84
N VAL A 62 1.72 -19.73 3.56
CA VAL A 62 1.14 -18.67 4.39
C VAL A 62 0.89 -19.26 5.77
N LEU A 63 1.48 -18.63 6.79
CA LEU A 63 1.46 -19.11 8.18
C LEU A 63 1.90 -20.60 8.30
N GLY A 64 2.92 -20.97 7.50
CA GLY A 64 3.50 -22.30 7.47
C GLY A 64 2.69 -23.38 6.72
N ALA A 65 1.58 -23.03 6.07
CA ALA A 65 0.74 -23.94 5.34
C ALA A 65 0.62 -23.55 3.84
N ASN A 66 0.32 -24.54 2.99
CA ASN A 66 -0.07 -24.26 1.62
C ASN A 66 -1.52 -23.74 1.61
N PRO A 67 -1.79 -22.53 1.07
CA PRO A 67 -3.11 -21.91 1.08
C PRO A 67 -4.22 -22.78 0.47
N ARG A 68 -3.89 -23.53 -0.56
CA ARG A 68 -4.85 -24.42 -1.27
C ARG A 68 -5.34 -25.59 -0.42
N THR A 69 -4.51 -26.07 0.48
CA THR A 69 -4.79 -27.29 1.29
C THR A 69 -4.93 -27.00 2.79
N GLY A 70 -4.74 -25.74 3.21
CA GLY A 70 -4.71 -25.33 4.63
C GLY A 70 -6.00 -25.63 5.42
N GLY A 71 -7.12 -25.81 4.73
CA GLY A 71 -8.39 -26.20 5.35
C GLY A 71 -9.03 -25.11 6.23
N ARG A 72 -10.04 -25.50 7.02
CA ARG A 72 -10.84 -24.56 7.82
C ARG A 72 -10.03 -23.89 8.94
N ALA A 73 -9.15 -24.65 9.59
CA ALA A 73 -8.33 -24.14 10.69
C ALA A 73 -7.35 -23.06 10.22
N TRP A 74 -6.75 -23.25 9.04
CA TRP A 74 -5.88 -22.23 8.44
C TRP A 74 -6.68 -21.00 8.03
N ARG A 75 -7.84 -21.16 7.36
CA ARG A 75 -8.70 -20.04 6.97
C ARG A 75 -9.16 -19.19 8.15
N ALA A 76 -9.34 -19.77 9.32
CA ALA A 76 -9.68 -19.02 10.53
C ALA A 76 -8.53 -18.12 11.04
N ARG A 77 -7.29 -18.33 10.56
CA ARG A 77 -6.11 -17.52 10.93
C ARG A 77 -5.84 -16.37 9.97
N ILE A 78 -6.59 -16.29 8.86
CA ILE A 78 -6.45 -15.23 7.87
C ILE A 78 -7.70 -14.35 7.83
N GLY A 79 -7.52 -13.06 7.60
CA GLY A 79 -8.57 -12.10 7.30
C GLY A 79 -8.39 -11.56 5.88
N LEU A 80 -9.49 -11.31 5.17
CA LEU A 80 -9.48 -10.85 3.79
C LEU A 80 -10.36 -9.62 3.66
N VAL A 81 -9.83 -8.56 3.05
CA VAL A 81 -10.60 -7.38 2.61
C VAL A 81 -10.46 -7.29 1.09
N LEU A 82 -11.48 -7.77 0.40
CA LEU A 82 -11.52 -7.82 -1.06
C LEU A 82 -11.82 -6.43 -1.64
N GLN A 83 -11.47 -6.22 -2.91
CA GLN A 83 -11.72 -4.96 -3.61
C GLN A 83 -13.21 -4.59 -3.62
N THR A 84 -14.09 -5.57 -3.80
CA THR A 84 -15.55 -5.39 -3.74
C THR A 84 -16.15 -6.40 -2.79
N THR A 85 -16.92 -5.90 -1.82
CA THR A 85 -17.68 -6.73 -0.88
C THR A 85 -19.15 -6.39 -1.00
N SER A 86 -19.99 -7.41 -1.14
CA SER A 86 -21.45 -7.25 -1.15
C SER A 86 -22.00 -7.69 0.21
N LEU A 87 -22.26 -6.73 1.09
CA LEU A 87 -22.95 -6.96 2.36
C LEU A 87 -24.43 -6.66 2.20
N ASP A 88 -25.27 -7.37 2.98
CA ASP A 88 -26.68 -7.07 3.03
C ASP A 88 -26.91 -5.65 3.59
N ALA A 89 -27.44 -4.78 2.77
CA ALA A 89 -27.68 -3.38 3.09
C ALA A 89 -28.68 -3.17 4.24
N GLN A 90 -29.49 -4.18 4.59
CA GLN A 90 -30.48 -4.14 5.64
C GLN A 90 -29.93 -4.43 7.03
N LEU A 91 -28.81 -5.15 7.12
CA LEU A 91 -28.14 -5.40 8.37
C LEU A 91 -27.54 -4.12 8.96
N THR A 92 -27.59 -3.99 10.28
CA THR A 92 -26.79 -3.00 11.00
C THR A 92 -25.31 -3.46 11.06
N VAL A 93 -24.41 -2.53 11.33
CA VAL A 93 -22.98 -2.84 11.49
C VAL A 93 -22.78 -3.90 12.56
N ALA A 94 -23.43 -3.76 13.73
CA ALA A 94 -23.32 -4.72 14.83
C ALA A 94 -23.87 -6.10 14.45
N GLU A 95 -25.00 -6.18 13.73
CA GLU A 95 -25.59 -7.45 13.29
C GLU A 95 -24.67 -8.17 12.29
N ALA A 96 -24.08 -7.44 11.33
CA ALA A 96 -23.13 -8.02 10.40
C ALA A 96 -21.90 -8.59 11.12
N LEU A 97 -21.30 -7.83 12.03
CA LEU A 97 -20.17 -8.29 12.84
C LEU A 97 -20.53 -9.52 13.67
N MET A 98 -21.70 -9.50 14.33
CA MET A 98 -22.18 -10.63 15.12
C MET A 98 -22.37 -11.88 14.27
N MET A 99 -23.02 -11.75 13.11
CA MET A 99 -23.26 -12.87 12.18
C MET A 99 -21.95 -13.49 11.70
N PHE A 100 -20.99 -12.66 11.24
CA PHE A 100 -19.68 -13.15 10.80
C PHE A 100 -18.87 -13.74 11.95
N GLY A 101 -18.98 -13.18 13.16
CA GLY A 101 -18.34 -13.74 14.36
C GLY A 101 -18.70 -15.20 14.61
N THR A 102 -19.93 -15.64 14.29
CA THR A 102 -20.35 -17.04 14.46
C THR A 102 -19.55 -18.04 13.62
N LEU A 103 -18.84 -17.58 12.58
CA LEU A 103 -18.02 -18.44 11.72
C LEU A 103 -16.69 -18.85 12.38
N TYR A 104 -16.29 -18.17 13.46
CA TYR A 104 -15.00 -18.35 14.11
C TYR A 104 -15.15 -18.99 15.50
N PRO A 105 -14.20 -19.83 15.91
CA PRO A 105 -14.25 -20.49 17.23
C PRO A 105 -14.10 -19.52 18.41
N LYS A 106 -13.33 -18.45 18.21
CA LYS A 106 -13.01 -17.44 19.22
C LYS A 106 -13.05 -16.04 18.60
N PRO A 107 -14.24 -15.52 18.26
CA PRO A 107 -14.31 -14.17 17.68
C PRO A 107 -13.96 -13.10 18.72
N ARG A 108 -13.50 -11.93 18.24
CA ARG A 108 -13.47 -10.71 19.07
C ARG A 108 -14.88 -10.33 19.50
N ARG A 109 -14.99 -9.62 20.60
CA ARG A 109 -16.27 -8.99 20.97
C ARG A 109 -16.63 -7.93 19.95
N VAL A 110 -17.91 -7.87 19.57
CA VAL A 110 -18.40 -6.87 18.58
C VAL A 110 -18.04 -5.45 19.00
N GLY A 111 -18.17 -5.10 20.28
CA GLY A 111 -17.80 -3.79 20.79
C GLY A 111 -16.31 -3.46 20.56
N GLU A 112 -15.42 -4.41 20.81
CA GLU A 112 -13.97 -4.24 20.57
C GLU A 112 -13.66 -4.02 19.07
N VAL A 113 -14.39 -4.70 18.19
CA VAL A 113 -14.21 -4.50 16.75
C VAL A 113 -14.74 -3.13 16.33
N LEU A 114 -15.90 -2.72 16.83
CA LEU A 114 -16.48 -1.39 16.57
C LEU A 114 -15.53 -0.28 17.00
N ASP A 115 -14.90 -0.42 18.17
CA ASP A 115 -13.90 0.54 18.64
C ASP A 115 -12.66 0.55 17.73
N LEU A 116 -12.14 -0.62 17.35
CA LEU A 116 -10.98 -0.75 16.45
C LEU A 116 -11.20 -0.10 15.08
N ILE A 117 -12.42 -0.24 14.51
CA ILE A 117 -12.74 0.31 13.19
C ILE A 117 -13.37 1.72 13.27
N ASP A 118 -13.42 2.34 14.45
CA ASP A 118 -13.99 3.67 14.70
C ASP A 118 -15.45 3.80 14.18
N LEU A 119 -16.30 2.83 14.55
CA LEU A 119 -17.72 2.79 14.17
C LEU A 119 -18.66 2.51 15.38
N THR A 120 -18.20 2.78 16.59
CA THR A 120 -19.01 2.56 17.81
C THR A 120 -20.30 3.35 17.79
N SER A 121 -20.28 4.63 17.32
CA SER A 121 -21.47 5.46 17.14
C SER A 121 -22.43 4.94 16.07
N ASP A 122 -21.91 4.23 15.07
CA ASP A 122 -22.66 3.73 13.92
C ASP A 122 -23.10 2.26 14.09
N ALA A 123 -22.90 1.66 15.25
CA ALA A 123 -23.18 0.25 15.51
C ALA A 123 -24.59 -0.20 15.09
N ARG A 124 -25.59 0.70 15.25
CA ARG A 124 -27.01 0.46 14.91
C ARG A 124 -27.39 1.02 13.52
N THR A 125 -26.47 1.64 12.81
CA THR A 125 -26.70 2.16 11.46
C THR A 125 -26.71 1.01 10.46
N ARG A 126 -27.66 1.01 9.53
CA ARG A 126 -27.72 0.02 8.46
C ARG A 126 -26.59 0.21 7.48
N ILE A 127 -26.00 -0.88 7.00
CA ILE A 127 -24.87 -0.88 6.06
C ILE A 127 -25.21 -0.07 4.80
N GLY A 128 -26.46 -0.14 4.31
CA GLY A 128 -26.90 0.62 3.16
C GLY A 128 -26.88 2.14 3.34
N ALA A 129 -26.94 2.62 4.59
CA ALA A 129 -26.92 4.05 4.92
C ALA A 129 -25.51 4.61 5.19
N LEU A 130 -24.48 3.77 5.21
CA LEU A 130 -23.10 4.16 5.47
C LEU A 130 -22.46 4.85 4.27
N SER A 131 -21.52 5.77 4.52
CA SER A 131 -20.60 6.28 3.50
C SER A 131 -19.69 5.17 2.95
N GLY A 132 -19.02 5.40 1.81
CA GLY A 132 -18.05 4.47 1.26
C GLY A 132 -16.92 4.14 2.22
N GLY A 133 -16.38 5.16 2.90
CA GLY A 133 -15.32 4.98 3.90
C GLY A 133 -15.79 4.21 5.13
N GLN A 134 -17.01 4.45 5.61
CA GLN A 134 -17.59 3.67 6.70
C GLN A 134 -17.81 2.21 6.29
N ARG A 135 -18.32 1.95 5.09
CA ARG A 135 -18.46 0.57 4.57
C ARG A 135 -17.12 -0.14 4.48
N ARG A 136 -16.06 0.54 4.00
CA ARG A 136 -14.71 -0.06 3.94
C ARG A 136 -14.18 -0.41 5.32
N ARG A 137 -14.49 0.39 6.34
CA ARG A 137 -14.15 0.07 7.74
C ARG A 137 -14.96 -1.11 8.28
N VAL A 138 -16.22 -1.29 7.86
CA VAL A 138 -17.00 -2.50 8.17
C VAL A 138 -16.34 -3.73 7.53
N ASP A 139 -15.93 -3.69 6.25
CA ASP A 139 -15.23 -4.79 5.59
C ASP A 139 -13.98 -5.20 6.37
N LEU A 140 -13.21 -4.21 6.84
CA LEU A 140 -12.06 -4.47 7.71
C LEU A 140 -12.48 -5.10 9.05
N GLY A 141 -13.56 -4.61 9.67
CA GLY A 141 -14.13 -5.19 10.89
C GLY A 141 -14.49 -6.66 10.73
N LEU A 142 -15.11 -7.03 9.60
CA LEU A 142 -15.44 -8.41 9.28
C LEU A 142 -14.20 -9.29 9.08
N ALA A 143 -13.15 -8.73 8.50
CA ALA A 143 -11.89 -9.45 8.29
C ALA A 143 -11.15 -9.71 9.62
N ILE A 144 -11.29 -8.82 10.62
CA ILE A 144 -10.57 -8.92 11.89
C ILE A 144 -11.38 -9.54 13.03
N ILE A 145 -12.68 -9.78 12.84
CA ILE A 145 -13.53 -10.36 13.88
C ILE A 145 -13.03 -11.74 14.35
N GLY A 146 -12.42 -12.50 13.43
CA GLY A 146 -11.83 -13.81 13.70
C GLY A 146 -10.47 -13.79 14.40
N GLN A 147 -9.91 -12.63 14.74
CA GLN A 147 -8.56 -12.47 15.30
C GLN A 147 -7.48 -13.08 14.39
N PRO A 148 -7.39 -12.66 13.11
CA PRO A 148 -6.44 -13.24 12.18
C PRO A 148 -4.99 -12.90 12.58
N GLU A 149 -4.08 -13.84 12.31
CA GLU A 149 -2.63 -13.65 12.39
C GLU A 149 -2.10 -12.94 11.13
N MET A 150 -2.82 -13.11 10.00
CA MET A 150 -2.49 -12.52 8.70
C MET A 150 -3.71 -11.85 8.09
N LEU A 151 -3.55 -10.61 7.63
CA LEU A 151 -4.59 -9.83 6.97
C LEU A 151 -4.15 -9.48 5.54
N PHE A 152 -4.98 -9.83 4.58
CA PHE A 152 -4.83 -9.46 3.18
C PHE A 152 -5.76 -8.29 2.87
N LEU A 153 -5.23 -7.23 2.27
CA LEU A 153 -5.96 -6.02 1.91
C LEU A 153 -5.74 -5.73 0.43
N ASP A 154 -6.76 -6.00 -0.39
CA ASP A 154 -6.66 -5.71 -1.83
C ASP A 154 -7.19 -4.30 -2.10
N GLU A 155 -6.27 -3.39 -2.44
CA GLU A 155 -6.51 -1.96 -2.70
C GLU A 155 -7.45 -1.30 -1.67
N PRO A 156 -7.09 -1.30 -0.36
CA PRO A 156 -8.03 -1.00 0.71
C PRO A 156 -8.58 0.43 0.69
N THR A 157 -7.86 1.39 0.08
CA THR A 157 -8.22 2.82 0.09
C THR A 157 -8.72 3.34 -1.25
N THR A 158 -8.87 2.47 -2.25
CA THR A 158 -9.36 2.87 -3.58
C THR A 158 -10.76 3.47 -3.48
N GLY A 159 -10.94 4.67 -4.07
CA GLY A 159 -12.21 5.39 -4.08
C GLY A 159 -12.56 6.11 -2.79
N LEU A 160 -11.67 6.13 -1.78
CA LEU A 160 -11.85 6.90 -0.55
C LEU A 160 -11.33 8.34 -0.71
N ASP A 161 -12.01 9.28 -0.07
CA ASP A 161 -11.50 10.63 0.11
C ASP A 161 -10.27 10.65 1.06
N PRO A 162 -9.46 11.72 1.07
CA PRO A 162 -8.23 11.77 1.87
C PRO A 162 -8.45 11.59 3.38
N GLU A 163 -9.59 12.03 3.92
CA GLU A 163 -9.89 11.89 5.34
C GLU A 163 -10.25 10.45 5.69
N ALA A 164 -11.12 9.81 4.90
CA ALA A 164 -11.50 8.41 5.05
C ALA A 164 -10.28 7.48 4.91
N ARG A 165 -9.35 7.81 3.99
CA ARG A 165 -8.09 7.08 3.80
C ARG A 165 -7.22 7.13 5.06
N ARG A 166 -6.99 8.32 5.63
CA ARG A 166 -6.20 8.48 6.86
C ARG A 166 -6.80 7.72 8.04
N ARG A 167 -8.14 7.76 8.18
CA ARG A 167 -8.82 6.99 9.23
C ARG A 167 -8.60 5.49 9.06
N LEU A 168 -8.67 4.97 7.82
CA LEU A 168 -8.42 3.56 7.56
C LEU A 168 -6.96 3.19 7.86
N TRP A 169 -6.00 4.03 7.52
CA TRP A 169 -4.60 3.83 7.86
C TRP A 169 -4.38 3.73 9.36
N SER A 170 -4.95 4.63 10.16
CA SER A 170 -4.85 4.55 11.63
C SER A 170 -5.43 3.25 12.19
N VAL A 171 -6.50 2.72 11.60
CA VAL A 171 -7.03 1.40 11.99
C VAL A 171 -6.03 0.29 11.68
N ILE A 172 -5.41 0.33 10.50
CA ILE A 172 -4.38 -0.66 10.10
C ILE A 172 -3.18 -0.59 11.05
N GLU A 173 -2.70 0.61 11.40
CA GLU A 173 -1.60 0.79 12.37
C GLU A 173 -1.93 0.16 13.73
N ASN A 174 -3.14 0.36 14.23
CA ASN A 174 -3.57 -0.26 15.50
C ASN A 174 -3.58 -1.78 15.44
N LEU A 175 -3.94 -2.38 14.30
CA LEU A 175 -3.91 -3.82 14.11
C LEU A 175 -2.47 -4.37 14.08
N ILE A 176 -1.55 -3.63 13.48
CA ILE A 176 -0.13 -3.99 13.44
C ILE A 176 0.46 -3.91 14.86
N ALA A 177 0.17 -2.82 15.59
CA ALA A 177 0.60 -2.67 16.97
C ALA A 177 0.09 -3.80 17.87
N ALA A 178 -1.06 -4.41 17.52
CA ALA A 178 -1.60 -5.62 18.17
C ALA A 178 -0.97 -6.93 17.68
N GLY A 179 0.02 -6.89 16.78
CA GLY A 179 0.77 -8.06 16.30
C GLY A 179 0.22 -8.72 15.02
N THR A 180 -0.79 -8.15 14.37
CA THR A 180 -1.32 -8.67 13.10
C THR A 180 -0.32 -8.42 11.98
N THR A 181 -0.05 -9.42 11.14
CA THR A 181 0.74 -9.25 9.91
C THR A 181 -0.17 -8.77 8.79
N VAL A 182 0.28 -7.85 7.96
CA VAL A 182 -0.52 -7.29 6.85
C VAL A 182 0.23 -7.41 5.54
N LEU A 183 -0.43 -7.93 4.51
CA LEU A 183 -0.04 -7.79 3.11
C LEU A 183 -1.11 -6.95 2.41
N LEU A 184 -0.74 -5.82 1.87
CA LEU A 184 -1.66 -4.98 1.11
C LEU A 184 -1.19 -4.83 -0.34
N THR A 185 -2.15 -4.77 -1.27
CA THR A 185 -1.87 -4.27 -2.62
C THR A 185 -2.25 -2.82 -2.70
N THR A 186 -1.49 -2.05 -3.42
CA THR A 186 -1.81 -0.66 -3.70
C THR A 186 -1.16 -0.19 -5.00
N HIS A 187 -1.73 0.83 -5.60
CA HIS A 187 -1.12 1.64 -6.64
C HIS A 187 -0.86 3.07 -6.13
N TYR A 188 -1.20 3.35 -4.86
CA TYR A 188 -0.93 4.62 -4.20
C TYR A 188 0.41 4.56 -3.47
N LEU A 189 1.34 5.38 -3.91
CA LEU A 189 2.69 5.46 -3.35
C LEU A 189 2.71 6.04 -1.94
N ASP A 190 1.81 7.00 -1.66
CA ASP A 190 1.62 7.59 -0.33
C ASP A 190 1.15 6.55 0.70
N GLU A 191 0.29 5.60 0.31
CA GLU A 191 -0.14 4.50 1.17
C GLU A 191 1.01 3.54 1.49
N ALA A 192 1.79 3.15 0.46
CA ALA A 192 2.97 2.31 0.66
C ALA A 192 4.02 3.01 1.53
N GLN A 193 4.26 4.30 1.32
CA GLN A 193 5.21 5.09 2.11
C GLN A 193 4.77 5.25 3.56
N TYR A 194 3.46 5.41 3.82
CA TYR A 194 2.94 5.65 5.16
C TYR A 194 2.83 4.37 6.00
N LEU A 195 2.32 3.28 5.41
CA LEU A 195 1.99 2.06 6.13
C LEU A 195 3.08 0.99 6.09
N ALA A 196 3.82 0.87 4.97
CA ALA A 196 4.64 -0.30 4.76
C ALA A 196 5.99 -0.24 5.46
N HIS A 197 6.37 -1.33 6.11
CA HIS A 197 7.74 -1.58 6.57
C HIS A 197 8.60 -2.11 5.42
N ARG A 198 7.98 -2.76 4.45
CA ARG A 198 8.61 -3.34 3.26
C ARG A 198 7.71 -3.16 2.05
N VAL A 199 8.27 -2.80 0.92
CA VAL A 199 7.57 -2.63 -0.34
C VAL A 199 8.19 -3.56 -1.36
N ILE A 200 7.35 -4.37 -2.00
CA ILE A 200 7.70 -5.22 -3.13
C ILE A 200 7.10 -4.57 -4.37
N VAL A 201 7.96 -4.09 -5.26
CA VAL A 201 7.53 -3.48 -6.52
C VAL A 201 7.39 -4.57 -7.56
N LEU A 202 6.19 -4.71 -8.13
CA LEU A 202 5.91 -5.62 -9.24
C LEU A 202 5.78 -4.85 -10.55
N GLY A 203 6.41 -5.35 -11.60
CA GLY A 203 6.27 -4.91 -12.99
C GLY A 203 6.27 -6.13 -13.91
N ASP A 204 5.40 -6.15 -14.92
CA ASP A 204 5.27 -7.23 -15.91
C ASP A 204 5.32 -8.66 -15.34
N GLY A 205 4.69 -8.82 -14.17
CA GLY A 205 4.63 -10.10 -13.45
C GLY A 205 5.92 -10.50 -12.73
N ARG A 206 6.88 -9.60 -12.56
CA ARG A 206 8.17 -9.85 -11.87
C ARG A 206 8.37 -8.92 -10.69
N VAL A 207 9.25 -9.30 -9.77
CA VAL A 207 9.74 -8.40 -8.71
C VAL A 207 10.82 -7.51 -9.31
N LEU A 208 10.58 -6.20 -9.32
CA LEU A 208 11.53 -5.18 -9.75
C LEU A 208 12.40 -4.70 -8.59
N ALA A 209 11.82 -4.58 -7.41
CA ALA A 209 12.51 -4.22 -6.19
C ALA A 209 11.80 -4.80 -4.97
N ASP A 210 12.56 -5.02 -3.90
CA ASP A 210 12.09 -5.54 -2.63
C ASP A 210 12.92 -4.92 -1.50
N ALA A 211 12.41 -3.85 -0.87
CA ALA A 211 13.13 -3.05 0.11
C ALA A 211 12.17 -2.27 1.03
N SER A 212 12.69 -1.59 2.04
CA SER A 212 11.91 -0.60 2.79
C SER A 212 11.59 0.63 1.92
N PRO A 213 10.55 1.43 2.26
CA PRO A 213 10.25 2.67 1.53
C PRO A 213 11.45 3.62 1.43
N ASP A 214 12.25 3.74 2.49
CA ASP A 214 13.43 4.62 2.51
C ASP A 214 14.57 4.08 1.64
N GLU A 215 14.83 2.78 1.65
CA GLU A 215 15.79 2.15 0.74
C GLU A 215 15.38 2.32 -0.73
N LEU A 216 14.08 2.12 -1.05
CA LEU A 216 13.58 2.36 -2.41
C LEU A 216 13.81 3.79 -2.87
N ARG A 217 13.59 4.77 -2.00
CA ARG A 217 13.86 6.18 -2.32
C ARG A 217 15.34 6.41 -2.67
N THR A 218 16.25 5.77 -1.95
CA THR A 218 17.70 5.88 -2.25
C THR A 218 18.08 5.17 -3.54
N MET A 219 17.38 4.10 -3.93
CA MET A 219 17.54 3.43 -5.22
C MET A 219 17.10 4.31 -6.40
N GLY A 220 16.23 5.29 -6.17
CA GLY A 220 15.70 6.23 -7.19
C GLY A 220 16.72 7.20 -7.76
N GLY A 221 17.97 7.19 -7.29
CA GLY A 221 19.05 8.01 -7.84
C GLY A 221 19.59 9.08 -6.89
N VAL A 222 20.08 10.18 -7.47
CA VAL A 222 20.69 11.30 -6.75
C VAL A 222 19.66 12.13 -5.98
N PRO A 223 20.09 12.90 -4.96
CA PRO A 223 19.22 13.84 -4.26
C PRO A 223 18.45 14.76 -5.21
N MET A 224 17.26 15.15 -4.81
CA MET A 224 16.38 16.05 -5.56
C MET A 224 16.30 17.40 -4.86
N VAL A 225 16.40 18.48 -5.64
CA VAL A 225 16.09 19.85 -5.20
C VAL A 225 14.69 20.19 -5.71
N ARG A 226 13.77 20.51 -4.78
CA ARG A 226 12.39 20.89 -5.11
C ARG A 226 12.11 22.27 -4.55
N TYR A 227 11.53 23.13 -5.39
CA TYR A 227 11.13 24.47 -4.99
C TYR A 227 9.91 24.93 -5.79
N ARG A 228 8.90 25.43 -5.10
CA ARG A 228 7.73 26.03 -5.75
C ARG A 228 8.01 27.49 -6.07
N ILE A 229 8.13 27.80 -7.35
CA ILE A 229 8.45 29.13 -7.85
C ILE A 229 7.22 30.04 -7.69
N PRO A 230 7.31 31.18 -6.98
CA PRO A 230 6.21 32.13 -6.91
C PRO A 230 5.82 32.65 -8.30
N PRO A 231 4.55 32.90 -8.59
CA PRO A 231 4.11 33.44 -9.88
C PRO A 231 4.73 34.79 -10.26
N SER A 232 5.14 35.56 -9.24
CA SER A 232 5.78 36.87 -9.42
C SER A 232 7.30 36.78 -9.56
N ALA A 233 7.91 35.60 -9.43
CA ALA A 233 9.36 35.47 -9.48
C ALA A 233 9.88 35.71 -10.91
N PRO A 234 11.06 36.34 -11.04
CA PRO A 234 11.75 36.51 -12.32
C PRO A 234 12.13 35.16 -12.93
N ALA A 235 12.52 35.16 -14.20
CA ALA A 235 12.98 33.97 -14.89
C ALA A 235 14.18 33.34 -14.17
N LEU A 236 14.15 32.05 -14.01
CA LEU A 236 15.25 31.26 -13.47
C LEU A 236 16.45 31.25 -14.43
N PRO A 237 17.66 31.03 -13.92
CA PRO A 237 18.81 30.70 -14.74
C PRO A 237 18.52 29.58 -15.73
N SER A 238 19.06 29.68 -16.95
CA SER A 238 18.79 28.70 -18.02
C SER A 238 19.10 27.26 -17.63
N ALA A 239 20.11 27.04 -16.79
CA ALA A 239 20.48 25.73 -16.27
C ALA A 239 19.38 25.12 -15.38
N LEU A 240 18.55 25.91 -14.72
CA LEU A 240 17.45 25.43 -13.85
C LEU A 240 16.11 25.38 -14.59
N THR A 241 15.93 26.18 -15.64
CA THR A 241 14.63 26.29 -16.35
C THR A 241 14.16 24.97 -16.96
N GLN A 242 15.08 24.12 -17.43
CA GLN A 242 14.74 22.81 -18.00
C GLN A 242 14.12 21.84 -17.00
N HIS A 243 14.26 22.09 -15.70
CA HIS A 243 13.74 21.27 -14.61
C HIS A 243 12.44 21.81 -14.02
N VAL A 244 11.80 22.79 -14.67
CA VAL A 244 10.57 23.41 -14.19
C VAL A 244 9.35 22.89 -14.91
N ALA A 245 8.37 22.40 -14.15
CA ALA A 245 7.05 22.05 -14.63
C ALA A 245 5.99 22.60 -13.67
N ASN A 246 4.93 23.23 -14.21
CA ASN A 246 3.82 23.77 -13.41
C ASN A 246 4.28 24.69 -12.25
N ASN A 247 5.24 25.54 -12.48
CA ASN A 247 5.87 26.42 -11.47
C ASN A 247 6.56 25.67 -10.31
N VAL A 248 6.94 24.44 -10.51
CA VAL A 248 7.73 23.66 -9.55
C VAL A 248 9.06 23.29 -10.22
N LEU A 249 10.16 23.74 -9.61
CA LEU A 249 11.50 23.23 -9.91
C LEU A 249 11.61 21.84 -9.28
N THR A 250 11.97 20.83 -10.07
CA THR A 250 12.28 19.49 -9.58
C THR A 250 13.54 19.02 -10.31
N MET A 251 14.67 19.09 -9.64
CA MET A 251 15.98 18.89 -10.24
C MET A 251 16.75 17.78 -9.54
N PRO A 252 17.18 16.72 -10.27
CA PRO A 252 18.18 15.79 -9.76
C PRO A 252 19.52 16.51 -9.60
N SER A 253 20.24 16.27 -8.53
CA SER A 253 21.45 16.98 -8.18
C SER A 253 22.59 16.02 -7.83
N ASP A 254 23.59 15.96 -8.70
CA ASP A 254 24.85 15.24 -8.43
C ASP A 254 25.74 16.03 -7.47
N ASN A 255 25.56 17.35 -7.38
CA ASN A 255 26.29 18.21 -6.46
C ASN A 255 25.36 19.27 -5.85
N VAL A 256 24.69 18.88 -4.78
CA VAL A 256 23.72 19.70 -4.05
C VAL A 256 24.26 21.08 -3.69
N ALA A 257 25.54 21.20 -3.30
CA ALA A 257 26.13 22.48 -2.90
C ALA A 257 26.22 23.46 -4.07
N VAL A 258 26.58 22.99 -5.26
CA VAL A 258 26.66 23.82 -6.49
C VAL A 258 25.28 24.25 -6.92
N ASP A 259 24.35 23.31 -7.01
CA ASP A 259 23.00 23.56 -7.50
C ASP A 259 22.20 24.47 -6.57
N LEU A 260 22.31 24.24 -5.26
CA LEU A 260 21.76 25.16 -4.26
C LEU A 260 22.44 26.54 -4.33
N GLY A 261 23.76 26.60 -4.55
CA GLY A 261 24.46 27.83 -4.71
C GLY A 261 23.91 28.69 -5.84
N MET A 262 23.58 28.09 -6.99
CA MET A 262 22.95 28.79 -8.12
C MET A 262 21.52 29.27 -7.76
N LEU A 263 20.70 28.41 -7.13
CA LEU A 263 19.33 28.77 -6.75
C LEU A 263 19.31 29.87 -5.69
N VAL A 264 20.15 29.78 -4.67
CA VAL A 264 20.27 30.76 -3.58
C VAL A 264 20.82 32.07 -4.11
N GLY A 265 21.83 32.06 -5.02
CA GLY A 265 22.36 33.25 -5.69
C GLY A 265 21.27 33.97 -6.47
N TRP A 266 20.53 33.25 -7.30
CA TRP A 266 19.41 33.81 -8.05
C TRP A 266 18.32 34.39 -7.13
N ALA A 267 17.95 33.71 -6.08
CA ALA A 267 16.93 34.14 -5.15
C ALA A 267 17.32 35.42 -4.41
N ARG A 268 18.56 35.51 -3.95
CA ARG A 268 19.12 36.71 -3.30
C ARG A 268 19.16 37.91 -4.26
N ASP A 269 19.61 37.70 -5.50
CA ASP A 269 19.76 38.76 -6.47
C ASP A 269 18.43 39.35 -6.99
N ASN A 270 17.33 38.57 -6.75
CA ASN A 270 15.98 38.93 -7.17
C ASN A 270 14.99 39.13 -6.00
N ASP A 271 15.45 39.14 -4.76
CA ASP A 271 14.64 39.27 -3.53
C ASP A 271 13.51 38.23 -3.46
N VAL A 272 13.80 36.97 -3.84
CA VAL A 272 12.86 35.85 -3.82
C VAL A 272 13.07 35.03 -2.55
N ASP A 273 11.98 34.81 -1.80
CA ASP A 273 11.97 33.93 -0.62
C ASP A 273 12.01 32.46 -1.04
N LEU A 274 12.94 31.71 -0.49
CA LEU A 274 13.06 30.25 -0.68
C LEU A 274 12.30 29.43 0.36
N THR A 275 11.32 30.00 1.03
CA THR A 275 10.44 29.23 1.94
C THR A 275 9.80 28.06 1.18
N GLY A 276 9.91 26.85 1.74
CA GLY A 276 9.44 25.64 1.08
C GLY A 276 10.45 25.02 0.10
N LEU A 277 11.71 25.48 0.07
CA LEU A 277 12.79 24.76 -0.59
C LEU A 277 13.05 23.43 0.15
N GLU A 278 13.01 22.36 -0.60
CA GLU A 278 13.27 21.00 -0.11
C GLU A 278 14.48 20.42 -0.83
N VAL A 279 15.35 19.77 -0.05
CA VAL A 279 16.49 19.01 -0.57
C VAL A 279 16.52 17.66 0.14
N GLY A 280 16.44 16.59 -0.61
CA GLY A 280 16.38 15.27 -0.03
C GLY A 280 16.51 14.15 -1.06
N PRO A 281 16.45 12.90 -0.63
CA PRO A 281 16.40 11.78 -1.55
C PRO A 281 15.20 11.92 -2.49
N PRO A 282 15.17 11.21 -3.63
CA PRO A 282 13.99 11.11 -4.48
C PRO A 282 12.74 10.74 -3.68
N SER A 283 11.56 11.09 -4.15
CA SER A 283 10.32 10.55 -3.60
C SER A 283 10.19 9.06 -3.94
N LEU A 284 9.31 8.34 -3.24
CA LEU A 284 8.99 6.96 -3.62
C LEU A 284 8.42 6.89 -5.05
N GLU A 285 7.77 7.97 -5.52
CA GLU A 285 7.27 8.10 -6.90
C GLU A 285 8.43 8.20 -7.91
N ASP A 286 9.44 9.01 -7.63
CA ASP A 286 10.61 9.13 -8.50
C ASP A 286 11.34 7.78 -8.61
N ALA A 287 11.52 7.09 -7.48
CA ALA A 287 12.14 5.77 -7.42
C ALA A 287 11.33 4.72 -8.20
N TYR A 288 10.02 4.71 -7.98
CA TYR A 288 9.11 3.81 -8.70
C TYR A 288 9.13 4.04 -10.21
N LEU A 289 9.10 5.30 -10.66
CA LEU A 289 9.19 5.65 -12.08
C LEU A 289 10.54 5.28 -12.68
N ALA A 290 11.63 5.40 -11.94
CA ALA A 290 12.96 4.97 -12.39
C ALA A 290 13.03 3.45 -12.60
N LEU A 291 12.47 2.67 -11.66
CA LEU A 291 12.41 1.20 -11.72
C LEU A 291 11.54 0.69 -12.89
N THR A 292 10.41 1.38 -13.15
CA THR A 292 9.46 0.94 -14.20
C THR A 292 9.81 1.43 -15.61
N ARG A 293 10.59 2.51 -15.76
CA ARG A 293 11.04 3.02 -17.07
C ARG A 293 12.27 2.29 -17.61
N GLY A 294 13.05 1.61 -16.79
CA GLY A 294 14.25 0.89 -17.19
C GLY A 294 13.99 -0.39 -17.98
N GLU A 295 12.73 -0.78 -18.17
CA GLU A 295 12.30 -1.97 -18.90
C GLU A 295 11.68 -1.69 -20.29
N SER A 296 11.78 -0.45 -20.81
CA SER A 296 11.20 -0.06 -22.11
C SER A 296 12.21 -0.08 -23.22
#